data_72e6375a010a4e9f0b52e0ec50f4032a
#
_entry.id   72e6375a010a4e9f0b52e0ec50f4032a
#
_cell.length_a   1.000
_cell.length_b   1.000
_cell.length_c   1.000
_cell.angle_alpha   90.00
_cell.angle_beta   90.00
_cell.angle_gamma   90.00
#
_symmetry.space_group_name_H-M   'P 1'
#
loop_
_entity.id
_entity.type
_entity.pdbx_description
1 polymer ?
#
loop_
_entity_poly.entity_id
_entity_poly.type
_entity_poly.pdbx_seq_one_letter_code
_entity_poly.pdbx_strand_id
1 'polypeptide(L)'
;MNQTEETKLLEQTEEWNDADEFSRCIEAIEAIPEQERDYLLTVKLSRAYSNLAVLGDHGAHGTDGEVDGDLLRHAIDLLRSVRTQGENDPYWNSRMGYSCLMAYRSAAIAYEYAKRWLALVPDDPAAQKLVRDCEEYLEEEKALELDLKEREGIIRKETPDDVKGGICK
;
A
#
# COMPACT_ATOMS: atom_id res chain seq x y z
N MET A 1 -29.90 1.27 -7.26
CA MET A 1 -29.79 2.65 -6.70
C MET A 1 -30.00 3.64 -7.83
N ASN A 2 -30.67 4.78 -7.62
CA ASN A 2 -30.77 5.82 -8.65
C ASN A 2 -29.55 6.78 -8.56
N GLN A 3 -29.30 7.55 -9.64
CA GLN A 3 -28.13 8.44 -9.74
C GLN A 3 -28.05 9.50 -8.63
N THR A 4 -29.21 9.99 -8.15
CA THR A 4 -29.25 11.00 -7.08
C THR A 4 -28.88 10.38 -5.72
N GLU A 5 -29.30 9.15 -5.45
CA GLU A 5 -28.95 8.40 -4.24
C GLU A 5 -27.47 8.06 -4.23
N GLU A 6 -26.92 7.66 -5.36
CA GLU A 6 -25.51 7.36 -5.53
C GLU A 6 -24.62 8.59 -5.29
N THR A 7 -24.98 9.73 -5.90
CA THR A 7 -24.25 10.99 -5.68
C THR A 7 -24.23 11.38 -4.20
N LYS A 8 -25.37 11.27 -3.51
CA LYS A 8 -25.45 11.56 -2.07
C LYS A 8 -24.60 10.61 -1.24
N LEU A 9 -24.59 9.31 -1.58
CA LEU A 9 -23.76 8.34 -0.88
C LEU A 9 -22.26 8.64 -1.08
N LEU A 10 -21.86 8.97 -2.30
CA LEU A 10 -20.46 9.36 -2.58
C LEU A 10 -20.04 10.61 -1.81
N GLU A 11 -20.89 11.63 -1.70
CA GLU A 11 -20.64 12.81 -0.87
C GLU A 11 -20.53 12.44 0.62
N GLN A 12 -21.44 11.63 1.12
CA GLN A 12 -21.40 11.16 2.51
C GLN A 12 -20.16 10.32 2.82
N THR A 13 -19.72 9.48 1.90
CA THR A 13 -18.48 8.69 2.10
C THR A 13 -17.23 9.57 2.18
N GLU A 14 -17.18 10.71 1.49
CA GLU A 14 -16.10 11.69 1.67
C GLU A 14 -16.16 12.31 3.08
N GLU A 15 -17.33 12.78 3.51
CA GLU A 15 -17.51 13.36 4.84
C GLU A 15 -17.10 12.38 5.95
N TRP A 16 -17.51 11.11 5.86
CA TRP A 16 -17.13 10.08 6.83
C TRP A 16 -15.65 9.73 6.79
N ASN A 17 -15.04 9.64 5.60
CA ASN A 17 -13.59 9.44 5.50
C ASN A 17 -12.80 10.60 6.11
N ASP A 18 -13.26 11.85 5.94
CA ASP A 18 -12.60 13.03 6.49
C ASP A 18 -12.81 13.17 8.02
N ALA A 19 -13.85 12.51 8.55
CA ALA A 19 -14.14 12.40 9.99
C ALA A 19 -13.54 11.14 10.64
N ASP A 20 -12.74 10.35 9.91
CA ASP A 20 -12.18 9.08 10.34
C ASP A 20 -13.25 8.03 10.75
N GLU A 21 -14.44 8.09 10.12
CA GLU A 21 -15.55 7.14 10.31
C GLU A 21 -15.51 6.06 9.21
N PHE A 22 -14.40 5.35 9.07
CA PHE A 22 -14.16 4.42 7.97
C PHE A 22 -15.09 3.21 7.96
N SER A 23 -15.37 2.64 9.13
CA SER A 23 -16.33 1.53 9.27
C SER A 23 -17.70 1.91 8.76
N ARG A 24 -18.14 3.15 8.98
CA ARG A 24 -19.42 3.65 8.50
C ARG A 24 -19.48 3.75 6.96
N CYS A 25 -18.36 4.16 6.34
CA CYS A 25 -18.24 4.13 4.88
C CYS A 25 -18.38 2.71 4.35
N ILE A 26 -17.69 1.75 4.99
CA ILE A 26 -17.70 0.34 4.61
C ILE A 26 -19.12 -0.22 4.70
N GLU A 27 -19.78 -0.08 5.84
CA GLU A 27 -21.14 -0.57 6.05
C GLU A 27 -22.13 0.00 5.03
N ALA A 28 -22.06 1.29 4.74
CA ALA A 28 -22.95 1.93 3.79
C ALA A 28 -22.76 1.46 2.34
N ILE A 29 -21.52 1.27 1.91
CA ILE A 29 -21.24 0.80 0.55
C ILE A 29 -21.50 -0.70 0.44
N GLU A 30 -21.20 -1.49 1.47
CA GLU A 30 -21.44 -2.95 1.47
C GLU A 30 -22.90 -3.32 1.55
N ALA A 31 -23.76 -2.43 2.02
CA ALA A 31 -25.22 -2.60 1.93
C ALA A 31 -25.72 -2.67 0.46
N ILE A 32 -24.90 -2.19 -0.51
CA ILE A 32 -25.16 -2.34 -1.94
C ILE A 32 -24.60 -3.69 -2.40
N PRO A 33 -25.37 -4.53 -3.11
CA PRO A 33 -24.85 -5.76 -3.69
C PRO A 33 -23.59 -5.51 -4.54
N GLU A 34 -22.62 -6.39 -4.44
CA GLU A 34 -21.30 -6.22 -5.13
C GLU A 34 -21.45 -5.94 -6.62
N GLN A 35 -22.34 -6.69 -7.29
CA GLN A 35 -22.60 -6.53 -8.73
C GLN A 35 -23.28 -5.21 -9.11
N GLU A 36 -23.76 -4.43 -8.15
CA GLU A 36 -24.37 -3.12 -8.34
C GLU A 36 -23.41 -1.97 -7.96
N ARG A 37 -22.23 -2.30 -7.42
CA ARG A 37 -21.22 -1.30 -7.11
C ARG A 37 -20.45 -0.97 -8.38
N ASP A 38 -20.47 0.29 -8.76
CA ASP A 38 -19.69 0.78 -9.88
C ASP A 38 -18.23 1.02 -9.51
N TYR A 39 -17.48 1.58 -10.45
CA TYR A 39 -16.06 1.91 -10.25
C TYR A 39 -15.84 2.85 -9.07
N LEU A 40 -16.63 3.94 -8.97
CA LEU A 40 -16.42 4.95 -7.94
C LEU A 40 -16.71 4.40 -6.54
N LEU A 41 -17.80 3.69 -6.35
CA LEU A 41 -18.15 3.03 -5.10
C LEU A 41 -17.08 2.01 -4.69
N THR A 42 -16.57 1.22 -5.64
CA THR A 42 -15.52 0.24 -5.37
C THR A 42 -14.21 0.91 -4.92
N VAL A 43 -13.81 2.00 -5.57
CA VAL A 43 -12.60 2.75 -5.18
C VAL A 43 -12.76 3.45 -3.83
N LYS A 44 -13.96 3.98 -3.52
CA LYS A 44 -14.27 4.55 -2.20
C LYS A 44 -14.25 3.49 -1.10
N LEU A 45 -14.83 2.33 -1.37
CA LEU A 45 -14.77 1.19 -0.43
C LEU A 45 -13.34 0.77 -0.14
N SER A 46 -12.49 0.64 -1.18
CA SER A 46 -11.06 0.36 -1.01
C SER A 46 -10.36 1.42 -0.16
N ARG A 47 -10.67 2.72 -0.36
CA ARG A 47 -10.12 3.81 0.46
C ARG A 47 -10.49 3.62 1.93
N ALA A 48 -11.76 3.35 2.21
CA ALA A 48 -12.24 3.17 3.58
C ALA A 48 -11.55 1.99 4.26
N TYR A 49 -11.44 0.84 3.59
CA TYR A 49 -10.70 -0.32 4.10
C TYR A 49 -9.23 -0.02 4.36
N SER A 50 -8.53 0.65 3.45
CA SER A 50 -7.11 0.96 3.64
C SER A 50 -6.88 2.00 4.73
N ASN A 51 -7.78 2.98 4.90
CA ASN A 51 -7.70 3.95 5.98
C ASN A 51 -8.02 3.29 7.33
N LEU A 52 -9.04 2.44 7.40
CA LEU A 52 -9.34 1.65 8.60
C LEU A 52 -8.14 0.79 9.01
N ALA A 53 -7.49 0.14 8.05
CA ALA A 53 -6.32 -0.72 8.29
C ALA A 53 -5.12 0.03 8.88
N VAL A 54 -4.93 1.28 8.51
CA VAL A 54 -3.74 2.06 8.90
C VAL A 54 -4.02 2.97 10.09
N LEU A 55 -5.17 3.61 10.12
CA LEU A 55 -5.51 4.64 11.11
C LEU A 55 -6.46 4.13 12.20
N GLY A 56 -7.34 3.18 11.87
CA GLY A 56 -8.49 2.82 12.70
C GLY A 56 -9.54 3.93 12.72
N ASP A 57 -10.78 3.61 13.08
CA ASP A 57 -11.81 4.61 13.25
C ASP A 57 -11.42 5.64 14.32
N HIS A 58 -11.60 6.92 14.02
CA HIS A 58 -11.25 8.05 14.91
C HIS A 58 -9.79 8.00 15.41
N GLY A 59 -8.86 7.49 14.58
CA GLY A 59 -7.46 7.37 14.94
C GLY A 59 -7.17 6.33 16.02
N ALA A 60 -8.01 5.28 16.13
CA ALA A 60 -7.91 4.27 17.19
C ALA A 60 -6.55 3.52 17.21
N HIS A 61 -5.87 3.41 16.07
CA HIS A 61 -4.54 2.77 16.01
C HIS A 61 -3.41 3.70 16.48
N GLY A 62 -3.63 5.01 16.56
CA GLY A 62 -2.58 5.98 16.90
C GLY A 62 -1.42 6.00 15.89
N THR A 63 -0.32 6.68 16.26
CA THR A 63 0.88 6.75 15.41
C THR A 63 1.74 5.49 15.44
N ASP A 64 1.58 4.67 16.48
CA ASP A 64 2.35 3.44 16.71
C ASP A 64 1.47 2.18 16.53
N GLY A 65 0.27 2.36 15.95
CA GLY A 65 -0.70 1.30 15.72
C GLY A 65 -0.21 0.24 14.73
N GLU A 66 -0.56 -0.99 15.02
CA GLU A 66 -0.27 -2.10 14.13
C GLU A 66 -1.20 -2.03 12.92
N VAL A 67 -0.62 -2.09 11.71
CA VAL A 67 -1.38 -2.05 10.46
C VAL A 67 -2.09 -3.38 10.23
N ASP A 68 -3.41 -3.34 10.00
CA ASP A 68 -4.16 -4.54 9.65
C ASP A 68 -3.89 -4.95 8.19
N GLY A 69 -3.02 -5.95 8.05
CA GLY A 69 -2.61 -6.44 6.72
C GLY A 69 -3.73 -7.16 5.96
N ASP A 70 -4.75 -7.72 6.63
CA ASP A 70 -5.87 -8.38 5.97
C ASP A 70 -6.81 -7.37 5.34
N LEU A 71 -7.14 -6.29 6.06
CA LEU A 71 -7.92 -5.18 5.53
C LEU A 71 -7.21 -4.49 4.36
N LEU A 72 -5.88 -4.30 4.44
CA LEU A 72 -5.11 -3.74 3.32
C LEU A 72 -5.11 -4.63 2.09
N ARG A 73 -4.97 -5.96 2.26
CA ARG A 73 -5.06 -6.90 1.14
C ARG A 73 -6.43 -6.86 0.48
N HIS A 74 -7.48 -6.81 1.29
CA HIS A 74 -8.85 -6.67 0.78
C HIS A 74 -9.03 -5.36 -0.02
N ALA A 75 -8.52 -4.24 0.49
CA ALA A 75 -8.53 -2.97 -0.22
C ALA A 75 -7.83 -3.05 -1.59
N ILE A 76 -6.69 -3.73 -1.66
CA ILE A 76 -5.96 -3.95 -2.91
C ILE A 76 -6.76 -4.82 -3.88
N ASP A 77 -7.42 -5.87 -3.40
CA ASP A 77 -8.22 -6.76 -4.23
C ASP A 77 -9.45 -6.06 -4.83
N LEU A 78 -10.09 -5.17 -4.07
CA LEU A 78 -11.14 -4.27 -4.56
C LEU A 78 -10.61 -3.38 -5.70
N LEU A 79 -9.44 -2.75 -5.55
CA LEU A 79 -8.83 -1.95 -6.62
C LEU A 79 -8.49 -2.81 -7.85
N ARG A 80 -7.99 -4.01 -7.65
CA ARG A 80 -7.69 -4.95 -8.75
C ARG A 80 -8.91 -5.35 -9.53
N SER A 81 -10.07 -5.52 -8.89
CA SER A 81 -11.34 -5.88 -9.55
C SER A 81 -11.79 -4.84 -10.57
N VAL A 82 -11.43 -3.56 -10.38
CA VAL A 82 -11.78 -2.44 -11.28
C VAL A 82 -10.57 -1.90 -12.07
N ARG A 83 -9.52 -2.69 -12.21
CA ARG A 83 -8.26 -2.27 -12.86
C ARG A 83 -8.46 -1.67 -14.25
N THR A 84 -9.32 -2.26 -15.06
CA THR A 84 -9.53 -1.82 -16.46
C THR A 84 -10.00 -0.35 -16.55
N GLN A 85 -10.80 0.11 -15.55
CA GLN A 85 -11.22 1.50 -15.46
C GLN A 85 -10.15 2.36 -14.75
N GLY A 86 -9.43 1.76 -13.77
CA GLY A 86 -8.55 2.48 -12.85
C GLY A 86 -7.14 2.75 -13.36
N GLU A 87 -6.60 1.95 -14.30
CA GLU A 87 -5.18 2.05 -14.68
C GLU A 87 -4.77 3.41 -15.28
N ASN A 88 -5.73 4.18 -15.82
CA ASN A 88 -5.53 5.55 -16.30
C ASN A 88 -6.13 6.62 -15.35
N ASP A 89 -6.54 6.25 -14.14
CA ASP A 89 -7.01 7.17 -13.12
C ASP A 89 -5.88 7.48 -12.11
N PRO A 90 -5.48 8.76 -11.96
CA PRO A 90 -4.48 9.16 -10.97
C PRO A 90 -4.84 8.74 -9.55
N TYR A 91 -6.11 8.84 -9.18
CA TYR A 91 -6.58 8.49 -7.84
C TYR A 91 -6.45 6.98 -7.58
N TRP A 92 -6.84 6.13 -8.53
CA TRP A 92 -6.67 4.69 -8.40
C TRP A 92 -5.19 4.30 -8.27
N ASN A 93 -4.31 4.89 -9.09
CA ASN A 93 -2.87 4.64 -9.02
C ASN A 93 -2.27 5.09 -7.68
N SER A 94 -2.72 6.23 -7.14
CA SER A 94 -2.30 6.70 -5.81
C SER A 94 -2.70 5.70 -4.71
N ARG A 95 -3.94 5.22 -4.74
CA ARG A 95 -4.42 4.24 -3.76
C ARG A 95 -3.68 2.91 -3.86
N MET A 96 -3.44 2.40 -5.07
CA MET A 96 -2.62 1.20 -5.28
C MET A 96 -1.20 1.38 -4.76
N GLY A 97 -0.54 2.51 -5.05
CA GLY A 97 0.81 2.80 -4.60
C GLY A 97 0.93 2.79 -3.08
N TYR A 98 0.12 3.58 -2.38
CA TYR A 98 0.13 3.63 -0.91
C TYR A 98 -0.25 2.29 -0.28
N SER A 99 -1.32 1.63 -0.76
CA SER A 99 -1.75 0.35 -0.19
C SER A 99 -0.71 -0.76 -0.39
N CYS A 100 -0.05 -0.82 -1.55
CA CYS A 100 1.01 -1.81 -1.79
C CYS A 100 2.26 -1.54 -0.94
N LEU A 101 2.64 -0.27 -0.74
CA LEU A 101 3.76 0.08 0.13
C LEU A 101 3.51 -0.36 1.57
N MET A 102 2.30 -0.13 2.08
CA MET A 102 1.92 -0.47 3.45
C MET A 102 1.70 -1.99 3.65
N ALA A 103 0.96 -2.65 2.74
CA ALA A 103 0.60 -4.07 2.88
C ALA A 103 1.78 -5.02 2.68
N TYR A 104 2.61 -4.75 1.70
CA TYR A 104 3.69 -5.66 1.31
C TYR A 104 5.07 -5.17 1.73
N ARG A 105 5.18 -3.94 2.23
CA ARG A 105 6.44 -3.24 2.45
C ARG A 105 7.36 -3.37 1.24
N SER A 106 6.76 -3.39 0.05
CA SER A 106 7.47 -3.55 -1.22
C SER A 106 7.49 -2.23 -1.96
N ALA A 107 8.58 -1.51 -1.81
CA ALA A 107 8.82 -0.27 -2.54
C ALA A 107 8.80 -0.49 -4.06
N ALA A 108 9.27 -1.64 -4.54
CA ALA A 108 9.28 -1.95 -5.97
C ALA A 108 7.89 -1.98 -6.61
N ILE A 109 6.90 -2.60 -5.93
CA ILE A 109 5.52 -2.65 -6.43
C ILE A 109 4.87 -1.27 -6.34
N ALA A 110 5.04 -0.58 -5.22
CA ALA A 110 4.50 0.76 -5.00
C ALA A 110 5.05 1.77 -6.02
N TYR A 111 6.34 1.68 -6.34
CA TYR A 111 7.02 2.53 -7.29
C TYR A 111 6.41 2.49 -8.69
N GLU A 112 5.98 1.31 -9.18
CA GLU A 112 5.33 1.21 -10.49
C GLU A 112 4.00 1.99 -10.55
N TYR A 113 3.20 1.96 -9.49
CA TYR A 113 1.97 2.75 -9.39
C TYR A 113 2.26 4.24 -9.18
N ALA A 114 3.25 4.58 -8.36
CA ALA A 114 3.67 5.96 -8.13
C ALA A 114 4.15 6.63 -9.44
N LYS A 115 4.95 5.94 -10.26
CA LYS A 115 5.37 6.43 -11.58
C LYS A 115 4.20 6.66 -12.53
N ARG A 116 3.20 5.75 -12.54
CA ARG A 116 2.01 5.93 -13.37
C ARG A 116 1.20 7.13 -12.91
N TRP A 117 1.01 7.27 -11.61
CA TRP A 117 0.35 8.45 -11.04
C TRP A 117 1.07 9.74 -11.45
N LEU A 118 2.38 9.81 -11.25
CA LEU A 118 3.18 10.96 -11.64
C LEU A 118 3.12 11.25 -13.15
N ALA A 119 3.09 10.21 -14.00
CA ALA A 119 2.94 10.39 -15.45
C ALA A 119 1.58 10.96 -15.85
N LEU A 120 0.51 10.63 -15.10
CA LEU A 120 -0.84 11.16 -15.32
C LEU A 120 -1.00 12.60 -14.81
N VAL A 121 -0.34 12.93 -13.70
CA VAL A 121 -0.40 14.27 -13.08
C VAL A 121 1.02 14.69 -12.65
N PRO A 122 1.85 15.20 -13.57
CA PRO A 122 3.29 15.47 -13.32
C PRO A 122 3.56 16.49 -12.22
N ASP A 123 2.65 17.43 -12.00
CA ASP A 123 2.79 18.52 -11.02
C ASP A 123 2.20 18.17 -9.64
N ASP A 124 1.72 16.94 -9.43
CA ASP A 124 1.16 16.52 -8.16
C ASP A 124 2.28 16.28 -7.13
N PRO A 125 2.37 17.08 -6.05
CA PRO A 125 3.43 16.98 -5.06
C PRO A 125 3.38 15.66 -4.27
N ALA A 126 2.20 15.05 -4.12
CA ALA A 126 2.05 13.78 -3.43
C ALA A 126 2.54 12.61 -4.30
N ALA A 127 2.29 12.66 -5.61
CA ALA A 127 2.86 11.70 -6.56
C ALA A 127 4.39 11.77 -6.58
N GLN A 128 4.94 12.99 -6.66
CA GLN A 128 6.38 13.23 -6.61
C GLN A 128 6.99 12.72 -5.29
N LYS A 129 6.29 12.94 -4.17
CA LYS A 129 6.74 12.46 -2.86
C LYS A 129 6.76 10.93 -2.81
N LEU A 130 5.69 10.26 -3.22
CA LEU A 130 5.63 8.80 -3.19
C LEU A 130 6.71 8.15 -4.08
N VAL A 131 7.01 8.75 -5.23
CA VAL A 131 8.12 8.29 -6.09
C VAL A 131 9.44 8.37 -5.34
N ARG A 132 9.76 9.53 -4.73
CA ARG A 132 11.00 9.69 -3.94
C ARG A 132 11.07 8.73 -2.75
N ASP A 133 9.99 8.61 -1.99
CA ASP A 133 9.94 7.70 -0.84
C ASP A 133 10.23 6.25 -1.29
N CYS A 134 9.67 5.80 -2.41
CA CYS A 134 9.94 4.48 -2.95
C CYS A 134 11.40 4.33 -3.44
N GLU A 135 11.99 5.34 -4.06
CA GLU A 135 13.39 5.33 -4.50
C GLU A 135 14.34 5.21 -3.31
N GLU A 136 14.10 5.97 -2.24
CA GLU A 136 14.87 5.91 -0.99
C GLU A 136 14.81 4.50 -0.38
N TYR A 137 13.63 3.91 -0.24
CA TYR A 137 13.49 2.53 0.26
C TYR A 137 14.21 1.49 -0.62
N LEU A 138 14.14 1.63 -1.94
CA LEU A 138 14.84 0.71 -2.86
C LEU A 138 16.37 0.84 -2.76
N GLU A 139 16.89 2.03 -2.49
CA GLU A 139 18.32 2.24 -2.24
C GLU A 139 18.75 1.62 -0.90
N GLU A 140 17.94 1.80 0.15
CA GLU A 140 18.19 1.18 1.46
C GLU A 140 18.17 -0.36 1.39
N GLU A 141 17.19 -0.95 0.68
CA GLU A 141 17.11 -2.40 0.47
C GLU A 141 18.36 -2.94 -0.24
N LYS A 142 18.83 -2.24 -1.28
CA LYS A 142 20.06 -2.62 -2.00
C LYS A 142 21.31 -2.52 -1.13
N ALA A 143 21.41 -1.45 -0.33
CA ALA A 143 22.54 -1.27 0.60
C ALA A 143 22.58 -2.36 1.65
N LEU A 144 21.43 -2.73 2.21
CA LEU A 144 21.31 -3.80 3.18
C LEU A 144 21.67 -5.16 2.59
N GLU A 145 21.18 -5.45 1.36
CA GLU A 145 21.51 -6.70 0.66
C GLU A 145 23.02 -6.82 0.39
N LEU A 146 23.68 -5.71 0.04
CA LEU A 146 25.12 -5.67 -0.18
C LEU A 146 25.90 -5.96 1.12
N ASP A 147 25.52 -5.29 2.23
CA ASP A 147 26.14 -5.51 3.55
C ASP A 147 25.99 -6.98 4.00
N LEU A 148 24.81 -7.57 3.81
CA LEU A 148 24.59 -8.98 4.14
C LEU A 148 25.47 -9.91 3.30
N LYS A 149 25.61 -9.67 2.01
CA LYS A 149 26.49 -10.46 1.13
C LYS A 149 27.97 -10.33 1.52
N GLU A 150 28.38 -9.14 1.92
CA GLU A 150 29.76 -8.92 2.40
C GLU A 150 30.01 -9.69 3.73
N ARG A 151 29.07 -9.64 4.67
CA ARG A 151 29.15 -10.39 5.95
C ARG A 151 29.17 -11.90 5.74
N GLU A 152 28.32 -12.43 4.85
CA GLU A 152 28.33 -13.86 4.50
C GLU A 152 29.64 -14.26 3.81
N GLY A 153 30.21 -13.38 2.96
CA GLY A 153 31.50 -13.58 2.32
C GLY A 153 32.67 -13.62 3.32
N ILE A 154 32.62 -12.82 4.38
CA ILE A 154 33.58 -12.83 5.49
C ILE A 154 33.46 -14.13 6.30
N ILE A 155 32.25 -14.54 6.66
CA ILE A 155 32.00 -15.79 7.39
C ILE A 155 32.54 -16.99 6.61
N ARG A 156 32.38 -17.03 5.28
CA ARG A 156 32.94 -18.09 4.43
C ARG A 156 34.47 -18.08 4.34
N LYS A 157 35.11 -16.93 4.50
CA LYS A 157 36.59 -16.82 4.54
C LYS A 157 37.17 -17.22 5.89
N GLU A 158 36.41 -17.17 6.96
CA GLU A 158 36.82 -17.51 8.32
C GLU A 158 36.50 -18.96 8.75
N THR A 159 35.78 -19.74 7.92
CA THR A 159 35.60 -21.18 8.18
C THR A 159 36.92 -21.88 7.88
N PRO A 160 37.63 -22.41 8.90
CA PRO A 160 39.01 -22.80 8.78
C PRO A 160 39.15 -24.19 8.17
N ASP A 161 39.80 -24.26 7.05
CA ASP A 161 40.63 -25.44 6.72
C ASP A 161 41.95 -25.48 7.58
N ASP A 162 42.10 -24.50 8.49
CA ASP A 162 43.37 -24.29 9.25
C ASP A 162 43.46 -25.03 10.60
N VAL A 163 42.55 -25.96 10.91
CA VAL A 163 42.68 -26.80 12.12
C VAL A 163 43.09 -28.24 11.80
N LYS A 164 43.78 -28.46 10.67
CA LYS A 164 44.47 -29.73 10.42
C LYS A 164 45.98 -29.50 10.30
N GLY A 165 46.63 -29.39 11.43
CA GLY A 165 48.11 -29.30 11.40
C GLY A 165 48.75 -29.14 12.77
N GLY A 166 48.56 -30.07 13.69
CA GLY A 166 49.23 -29.92 14.98
C GLY A 166 49.11 -31.10 15.91
N ILE A 167 49.15 -32.32 15.41
CA ILE A 167 49.51 -33.48 16.27
C ILE A 167 50.69 -34.17 15.61
N CYS A 168 51.88 -33.84 16.07
CA CYS A 168 53.04 -34.72 15.95
C CYS A 168 54.06 -34.43 17.02
N LYS A 169 54.19 -35.39 17.88
CA LYS A 169 55.31 -35.80 18.76
C LYS A 169 55.52 -35.07 20.07
#